data_ac51dfc95a5a6334e2d39e0f6d48ccde
#
_entry.id   ac51dfc95a5a6334e2d39e0f6d48ccde
#
_cell.length_a   1.000
_cell.length_b   1.000
_cell.length_c   1.000
_cell.angle_alpha   90.00
_cell.angle_beta   90.00
_cell.angle_gamma   90.00
#
_symmetry.space_group_name_H-M   'P 1'
#
loop_
_entity.id
_entity.type
_entity.pdbx_description
1 polymer ?
#
loop_
_entity_poly.entity_id
_entity_poly.type
_entity_poly.pdbx_seq_one_letter_code
_entity_poly.pdbx_strand_id
1 'polypeptide(L)'
;MTETAIPAPAVLVLEDGTVFEGDSIGATGLSVGEVVFNTAMTGYQEILTDPSYARQMVTLTYPHIGNTGCTDQDDEAGQVWCSGLIVRDVPRRPSNWRSQVSLPEWLKARGVVAIAGLDTRKLTRILRERGSQNGALMAGKIDVDAALEAARKFPGLKGMDLAKVVSTAERYPWSEGELDLDKNAFVQAVPKYKVVAYDFGVKRNILRMLAERGCEVTVV
;
A
#
# COMPACT_ATOMS: atom_id res chain seq x y z
N MET A 1 30.11 -1.61 12.21
CA MET A 1 29.89 -1.39 10.77
C MET A 1 29.02 -2.54 10.31
N THR A 2 27.72 -2.33 10.19
CA THR A 2 26.83 -3.35 9.63
C THR A 2 27.09 -3.38 8.12
N GLU A 3 27.56 -4.51 7.64
CA GLU A 3 27.72 -4.82 6.22
C GLU A 3 26.37 -4.53 5.53
N THR A 4 26.35 -3.57 4.62
CA THR A 4 25.16 -3.28 3.82
C THR A 4 24.97 -4.47 2.89
N ALA A 5 24.09 -5.39 3.27
CA ALA A 5 23.72 -6.51 2.41
C ALA A 5 23.26 -5.93 1.05
N ILE A 6 23.79 -6.46 -0.03
CA ILE A 6 23.38 -6.11 -1.39
C ILE A 6 21.90 -6.45 -1.49
N PRO A 7 21.03 -5.49 -1.87
CA PRO A 7 19.60 -5.77 -2.01
C PRO A 7 19.38 -6.87 -3.06
N ALA A 8 18.40 -7.73 -2.82
CA ALA A 8 18.04 -8.75 -3.79
C ALA A 8 17.48 -8.08 -5.06
N PRO A 9 17.74 -8.63 -6.26
CA PRO A 9 17.19 -8.07 -7.50
C PRO A 9 15.66 -8.17 -7.51
N ALA A 10 15.02 -7.23 -8.21
CA ALA A 10 13.59 -7.26 -8.48
C ALA A 10 13.30 -6.78 -9.91
N VAL A 11 12.20 -7.27 -10.47
CA VAL A 11 11.71 -6.84 -11.79
C VAL A 11 10.20 -6.58 -11.73
N LEU A 12 9.76 -5.55 -12.43
CA LEU A 12 8.37 -5.34 -12.79
C LEU A 12 8.21 -5.63 -14.28
N VAL A 13 7.31 -6.54 -14.62
CA VAL A 13 7.00 -6.91 -16.00
C VAL A 13 5.54 -6.57 -16.28
N LEU A 14 5.27 -5.73 -17.27
CA LEU A 14 3.92 -5.39 -17.71
C LEU A 14 3.42 -6.42 -18.75
N GLU A 15 2.11 -6.52 -18.90
CA GLU A 15 1.48 -7.47 -19.86
C GLU A 15 1.86 -7.23 -21.33
N ASP A 16 2.29 -5.99 -21.67
CA ASP A 16 2.78 -5.65 -23.00
C ASP A 16 4.23 -6.11 -23.25
N GLY A 17 4.89 -6.70 -22.24
CA GLY A 17 6.28 -7.14 -22.29
C GLY A 17 7.29 -6.09 -21.86
N THR A 18 6.86 -4.89 -21.42
CA THR A 18 7.78 -3.88 -20.88
C THR A 18 8.36 -4.35 -19.56
N VAL A 19 9.67 -4.32 -19.41
CA VAL A 19 10.41 -4.74 -18.21
C VAL A 19 11.08 -3.53 -17.57
N PHE A 20 10.97 -3.46 -16.24
CA PHE A 20 11.71 -2.53 -15.39
C PHE A 20 12.50 -3.35 -14.37
N GLU A 21 13.80 -3.10 -14.32
CA GLU A 21 14.71 -3.71 -13.34
C GLU A 21 14.94 -2.76 -12.17
N GLY A 22 15.20 -3.33 -10.99
CA GLY A 22 15.47 -2.58 -9.77
C GLY A 22 15.85 -3.49 -8.62
N ASP A 23 15.78 -2.93 -7.42
CA ASP A 23 16.14 -3.59 -6.16
C ASP A 23 14.89 -3.94 -5.34
N SER A 24 14.89 -5.11 -4.72
CA SER A 24 13.87 -5.50 -3.76
C SER A 24 13.99 -4.71 -2.48
N ILE A 25 12.92 -4.05 -2.09
CA ILE A 25 12.81 -3.34 -0.80
C ILE A 25 11.77 -3.96 0.12
N GLY A 26 11.10 -5.05 -0.29
CA GLY A 26 10.06 -5.74 0.44
C GLY A 26 10.32 -7.23 0.61
N ALA A 27 9.26 -8.03 0.65
CA ALA A 27 9.33 -9.48 0.66
C ALA A 27 9.82 -10.02 -0.69
N THR A 28 10.43 -11.21 -0.68
CA THR A 28 10.77 -11.96 -1.89
C THR A 28 9.55 -12.73 -2.39
N GLY A 29 9.49 -12.99 -3.69
CA GLY A 29 8.43 -13.74 -4.33
C GLY A 29 7.84 -13.06 -5.55
N LEU A 30 6.68 -13.55 -5.99
CA LEU A 30 5.93 -13.03 -7.12
C LEU A 30 4.60 -12.46 -6.63
N SER A 31 4.28 -11.25 -7.04
CA SER A 31 2.96 -10.65 -6.87
C SER A 31 2.41 -10.20 -8.22
N VAL A 32 1.10 -10.28 -8.41
CA VAL A 32 0.40 -9.92 -9.64
C VAL A 32 -0.75 -8.96 -9.33
N GLY A 33 -0.96 -7.97 -10.19
CA GLY A 33 -2.05 -7.01 -10.02
C GLY A 33 -2.08 -5.97 -11.13
N GLU A 34 -3.07 -5.10 -11.06
CA GLU A 34 -3.16 -3.94 -11.95
C GLU A 34 -2.19 -2.86 -11.48
N VAL A 35 -1.31 -2.41 -12.37
CA VAL A 35 -0.33 -1.35 -12.07
C VAL A 35 -0.99 0.01 -12.24
N VAL A 36 -1.02 0.76 -11.15
CA VAL A 36 -1.58 2.11 -11.07
C VAL A 36 -0.56 3.09 -10.50
N PHE A 37 -0.83 4.39 -10.57
CA PHE A 37 0.03 5.38 -9.94
C PHE A 37 -0.75 6.32 -9.03
N ASN A 38 -0.05 6.81 -8.00
CA ASN A 38 -0.54 7.81 -7.07
C ASN A 38 0.51 8.95 -6.98
N THR A 39 0.04 10.19 -6.95
CA THR A 39 0.89 11.40 -6.96
C THR A 39 1.11 12.01 -5.58
N ALA A 40 0.60 11.37 -4.53
CA ALA A 40 0.81 11.82 -3.16
C ALA A 40 2.31 11.81 -2.79
N MET A 41 2.74 12.84 -2.06
CA MET A 41 4.13 12.97 -1.58
C MET A 41 4.35 12.26 -0.25
N THR A 42 3.28 12.04 0.52
CA THR A 42 3.25 11.43 1.85
C THR A 42 2.05 10.48 1.95
N GLY A 43 1.90 9.78 3.06
CA GLY A 43 0.75 8.90 3.27
C GLY A 43 0.88 7.56 2.55
N TYR A 44 2.10 7.10 2.32
CA TYR A 44 2.34 5.84 1.62
C TYR A 44 1.88 4.62 2.43
N GLN A 45 1.93 4.67 3.76
CA GLN A 45 1.44 3.59 4.63
C GLN A 45 -0.09 3.50 4.57
N GLU A 46 -0.76 4.64 4.61
CA GLU A 46 -2.21 4.77 4.43
C GLU A 46 -2.63 4.25 3.06
N ILE A 47 -1.92 4.61 1.98
CA ILE A 47 -2.18 4.11 0.61
C ILE A 47 -2.05 2.58 0.54
N LEU A 48 -1.01 2.01 1.16
CA LEU A 48 -0.75 0.57 1.11
C LEU A 48 -1.82 -0.24 1.87
N THR A 49 -2.39 0.34 2.93
CA THR A 49 -3.42 -0.28 3.76
C THR A 49 -4.86 0.10 3.36
N ASP A 50 -5.03 1.02 2.39
CA ASP A 50 -6.34 1.42 1.90
C ASP A 50 -6.98 0.28 1.07
N PRO A 51 -8.17 -0.22 1.46
CA PRO A 51 -8.89 -1.25 0.71
C PRO A 51 -9.19 -0.87 -0.75
N SER A 52 -9.20 0.42 -1.08
CA SER A 52 -9.40 0.90 -2.46
C SER A 52 -8.32 0.41 -3.43
N TYR A 53 -7.15 0.02 -2.92
CA TYR A 53 -6.05 -0.52 -3.73
C TYR A 53 -5.99 -2.05 -3.75
N ALA A 54 -7.07 -2.72 -3.36
CA ALA A 54 -7.13 -4.18 -3.42
C ALA A 54 -6.82 -4.69 -4.84
N ARG A 55 -5.87 -5.64 -4.94
CA ARG A 55 -5.38 -6.21 -6.21
C ARG A 55 -4.63 -5.23 -7.13
N GLN A 56 -4.24 -4.05 -6.63
CA GLN A 56 -3.44 -3.09 -7.39
C GLN A 56 -1.99 -3.04 -6.90
N MET A 57 -1.05 -2.82 -7.81
CA MET A 57 0.33 -2.46 -7.52
C MET A 57 0.46 -0.95 -7.64
N VAL A 58 0.83 -0.27 -6.56
CA VAL A 58 0.83 1.18 -6.52
C VAL A 58 2.22 1.72 -6.83
N THR A 59 2.31 2.51 -7.91
CA THR A 59 3.48 3.31 -8.24
C THR A 59 3.36 4.67 -7.58
N LEU A 60 4.25 5.00 -6.65
CA LEU A 60 4.32 6.34 -6.08
C LEU A 60 5.26 7.22 -6.92
N THR A 61 4.71 8.34 -7.44
CA THR A 61 5.45 9.19 -8.37
C THR A 61 6.45 10.12 -7.68
N TYR A 62 6.27 10.37 -6.37
CA TYR A 62 7.22 11.16 -5.60
C TYR A 62 8.57 10.41 -5.48
N PRO A 63 9.72 11.09 -5.69
CA PRO A 63 11.02 10.43 -5.82
C PRO A 63 11.47 9.67 -4.57
N HIS A 64 11.21 10.20 -3.38
CA HIS A 64 11.71 9.65 -2.12
C HIS A 64 10.55 9.18 -1.25
N ILE A 65 10.37 7.87 -1.14
CA ILE A 65 9.30 7.22 -0.38
C ILE A 65 9.88 6.43 0.79
N GLY A 66 9.30 6.59 1.98
CA GLY A 66 9.79 5.94 3.20
C GLY A 66 10.54 6.89 4.15
N ASN A 67 10.64 8.17 3.81
CA ASN A 67 11.38 9.17 4.59
C ASN A 67 10.79 9.43 5.98
N THR A 68 9.50 9.24 6.18
CA THR A 68 8.83 9.38 7.49
C THR A 68 8.81 8.09 8.32
N GLY A 69 9.27 6.96 7.74
CA GLY A 69 9.13 5.64 8.36
C GLY A 69 7.69 5.15 8.39
N CYS A 70 7.43 4.14 9.21
CA CYS A 70 6.09 3.58 9.44
C CYS A 70 5.79 3.53 10.94
N THR A 71 4.50 3.58 11.28
CA THR A 71 4.00 3.54 12.67
C THR A 71 2.76 2.63 12.76
N ASP A 72 2.38 2.21 13.96
CA ASP A 72 1.14 1.44 14.16
C ASP A 72 -0.13 2.28 14.01
N GLN A 73 0.01 3.62 13.95
CA GLN A 73 -1.11 4.57 13.95
C GLN A 73 -1.61 4.94 12.56
N ASP A 74 -0.77 4.78 11.53
CA ASP A 74 -1.04 5.30 10.18
C ASP A 74 -1.68 4.23 9.25
N ASP A 75 -2.02 3.06 9.75
CA ASP A 75 -2.73 2.04 8.97
C ASP A 75 -4.22 2.40 8.81
N GLU A 76 -4.73 2.37 7.58
CA GLU A 76 -6.15 2.59 7.25
C GLU A 76 -7.01 1.32 7.34
N ALA A 77 -6.38 0.16 7.46
CA ALA A 77 -7.05 -1.12 7.68
C ALA A 77 -6.17 -2.09 8.49
N GLY A 78 -6.73 -3.24 8.86
CA GLY A 78 -6.02 -4.28 9.62
C GLY A 78 -4.92 -5.01 8.85
N GLN A 79 -4.86 -4.83 7.53
CA GLN A 79 -3.90 -5.49 6.65
C GLN A 79 -3.51 -4.60 5.47
N VAL A 80 -2.45 -5.00 4.74
CA VAL A 80 -2.10 -4.39 3.46
C VAL A 80 -3.02 -4.95 2.38
N TRP A 81 -3.64 -4.07 1.61
CA TRP A 81 -4.56 -4.44 0.53
C TRP A 81 -3.93 -4.39 -0.85
N CYS A 82 -2.95 -3.50 -1.05
CA CYS A 82 -2.26 -3.44 -2.33
C CYS A 82 -1.46 -4.73 -2.59
N SER A 83 -1.35 -5.11 -3.86
CA SER A 83 -0.57 -6.28 -4.29
C SER A 83 0.94 -6.00 -4.29
N GLY A 84 1.37 -4.75 -4.37
CA GLY A 84 2.79 -4.41 -4.36
C GLY A 84 3.05 -2.92 -4.40
N LEU A 85 4.30 -2.54 -4.12
CA LEU A 85 4.75 -1.16 -4.11
C LEU A 85 5.89 -0.95 -5.10
N ILE A 86 5.77 0.13 -5.89
CA ILE A 86 6.74 0.52 -6.90
C ILE A 86 7.17 1.96 -6.62
N VAL A 87 8.47 2.17 -6.36
CA VAL A 87 9.02 3.49 -6.03
C VAL A 87 10.34 3.75 -6.76
N ARG A 88 10.70 5.02 -6.90
CA ARG A 88 11.98 5.41 -7.47
C ARG A 88 13.13 5.21 -6.49
N ASP A 89 12.96 5.67 -5.25
CA ASP A 89 14.02 5.67 -4.25
C ASP A 89 13.45 5.55 -2.83
N VAL A 90 14.22 4.88 -1.96
CA VAL A 90 13.92 4.75 -0.54
C VAL A 90 15.13 5.24 0.26
N PRO A 91 14.96 6.19 1.19
CA PRO A 91 16.06 6.69 1.99
C PRO A 91 16.64 5.60 2.88
N ARG A 92 17.95 5.64 3.09
CA ARG A 92 18.66 4.66 3.93
C ARG A 92 18.19 4.69 5.39
N ARG A 93 17.70 5.83 5.85
CA ARG A 93 17.17 6.02 7.21
C ARG A 93 15.96 6.93 7.17
N PRO A 94 14.87 6.57 7.85
CA PRO A 94 13.77 7.50 8.05
C PRO A 94 14.21 8.66 8.94
N SER A 95 13.61 9.83 8.74
CA SER A 95 13.89 11.06 9.48
C SER A 95 12.59 11.68 9.98
N ASN A 96 11.95 11.01 10.92
CA ASN A 96 10.72 11.49 11.56
C ASN A 96 10.66 10.95 12.99
N TRP A 97 10.25 11.79 13.94
CA TRP A 97 10.16 11.42 15.35
C TRP A 97 9.12 10.33 15.65
N ARG A 98 8.09 10.19 14.79
CA ARG A 98 7.07 9.14 14.89
C ARG A 98 7.52 7.78 14.32
N SER A 99 8.64 7.74 13.61
CA SER A 99 9.11 6.51 12.97
C SER A 99 9.40 5.41 13.98
N GLN A 100 8.69 4.30 13.90
CA GLN A 100 8.92 3.09 14.70
C GLN A 100 9.76 2.08 13.92
N VAL A 101 9.56 2.01 12.61
CA VAL A 101 10.22 1.04 11.73
C VAL A 101 10.44 1.66 10.35
N SER A 102 11.47 1.21 9.61
CA SER A 102 11.68 1.63 8.22
C SER A 102 10.64 1.02 7.28
N LEU A 103 10.34 1.71 6.16
CA LEU A 103 9.42 1.17 5.16
C LEU A 103 9.82 -0.21 4.63
N PRO A 104 11.11 -0.51 4.30
CA PRO A 104 11.51 -1.85 3.87
C PRO A 104 11.25 -2.94 4.93
N GLU A 105 11.52 -2.66 6.19
CA GLU A 105 11.25 -3.61 7.28
C GLU A 105 9.75 -3.85 7.45
N TRP A 106 8.94 -2.78 7.40
CA TRP A 106 7.49 -2.83 7.47
C TRP A 106 6.87 -3.67 6.32
N LEU A 107 7.35 -3.47 5.07
CA LEU A 107 6.94 -4.23 3.90
C LEU A 107 7.29 -5.72 4.04
N LYS A 108 8.51 -6.04 4.47
CA LYS A 108 8.96 -7.43 4.69
C LYS A 108 8.12 -8.13 5.76
N ALA A 109 7.88 -7.47 6.88
CA ALA A 109 7.08 -8.02 7.97
C ALA A 109 5.64 -8.34 7.55
N ARG A 110 5.10 -7.59 6.58
CA ARG A 110 3.74 -7.78 6.05
C ARG A 110 3.69 -8.61 4.75
N GLY A 111 4.81 -9.16 4.30
CA GLY A 111 4.88 -10.00 3.11
C GLY A 111 4.63 -9.27 1.79
N VAL A 112 4.82 -7.94 1.74
CA VAL A 112 4.57 -7.12 0.56
C VAL A 112 5.78 -7.15 -0.36
N VAL A 113 5.60 -7.57 -1.62
CA VAL A 113 6.64 -7.49 -2.64
C VAL A 113 6.75 -6.04 -3.12
N ALA A 114 7.97 -5.51 -3.16
CA ALA A 114 8.18 -4.10 -3.50
C ALA A 114 9.53 -3.89 -4.21
N ILE A 115 9.56 -2.92 -5.12
CA ILE A 115 10.72 -2.59 -5.96
C ILE A 115 11.06 -1.11 -5.88
N ALA A 116 12.35 -0.80 -5.83
CA ALA A 116 12.91 0.54 -5.96
C ALA A 116 13.98 0.59 -7.06
N GLY A 117 14.41 1.79 -7.44
CA GLY A 117 15.52 2.00 -8.39
C GLY A 117 15.10 2.11 -9.84
N LEU A 118 13.81 1.99 -10.16
CA LEU A 118 13.33 2.05 -11.54
C LEU A 118 12.86 3.46 -11.97
N ASP A 119 12.73 3.67 -13.28
CA ASP A 119 12.19 4.90 -13.84
C ASP A 119 10.67 4.97 -13.71
N THR A 120 10.21 5.42 -12.53
CA THR A 120 8.77 5.62 -12.25
C THR A 120 8.14 6.68 -13.17
N ARG A 121 8.92 7.64 -13.69
CA ARG A 121 8.42 8.63 -14.65
C ARG A 121 8.07 7.98 -15.98
N LYS A 122 8.93 7.09 -16.50
CA LYS A 122 8.66 6.31 -17.72
C LYS A 122 7.42 5.44 -17.51
N LEU A 123 7.34 4.74 -16.37
CA LEU A 123 6.18 3.90 -16.04
C LEU A 123 4.88 4.72 -15.99
N THR A 124 4.88 5.85 -15.28
CA THR A 124 3.71 6.74 -15.19
C THR A 124 3.26 7.25 -16.57
N ARG A 125 4.20 7.56 -17.47
CA ARG A 125 3.84 7.96 -18.85
C ARG A 125 3.15 6.83 -19.61
N ILE A 126 3.64 5.59 -19.51
CA ILE A 126 2.98 4.42 -20.11
C ILE A 126 1.55 4.28 -19.60
N LEU A 127 1.36 4.35 -18.26
CA LEU A 127 0.04 4.23 -17.65
C LEU A 127 -0.91 5.37 -18.04
N ARG A 128 -0.40 6.59 -18.23
CA ARG A 128 -1.21 7.73 -18.70
C ARG A 128 -1.63 7.61 -20.16
N GLU A 129 -0.77 7.08 -21.01
CA GLU A 129 -0.99 6.99 -22.46
C GLU A 129 -1.85 5.77 -22.82
N ARG A 130 -1.71 4.66 -22.09
CA ARG A 130 -2.33 3.37 -22.42
C ARG A 130 -3.40 2.91 -21.42
N GLY A 131 -3.57 3.61 -20.31
CA GLY A 131 -4.38 3.17 -19.17
C GLY A 131 -3.59 2.29 -18.20
N SER A 132 -4.26 1.84 -17.13
CA SER A 132 -3.69 0.86 -16.22
C SER A 132 -3.32 -0.42 -16.97
N GLN A 133 -2.24 -1.07 -16.53
CA GLN A 133 -1.70 -2.28 -17.15
C GLN A 133 -1.67 -3.40 -16.11
N ASN A 134 -1.97 -4.62 -16.52
CA ASN A 134 -1.63 -5.77 -15.69
C ASN A 134 -0.12 -5.91 -15.57
N GLY A 135 0.35 -6.24 -14.39
CA GLY A 135 1.78 -6.42 -14.14
C GLY A 135 2.07 -7.54 -13.16
N ALA A 136 3.31 -8.01 -13.22
CA ALA A 136 3.89 -8.94 -12.27
C ALA A 136 5.17 -8.34 -11.69
N LEU A 137 5.25 -8.32 -10.37
CA LEU A 137 6.41 -7.86 -9.60
C LEU A 137 7.09 -9.08 -8.97
N MET A 138 8.31 -9.35 -9.36
CA MET A 138 9.10 -10.49 -8.87
C MET A 138 10.36 -10.00 -8.17
N ALA A 139 10.64 -10.54 -7.00
CA ALA A 139 11.81 -10.20 -6.19
C ALA A 139 12.55 -11.45 -5.70
N GLY A 140 13.88 -11.42 -5.71
CA GLY A 140 14.76 -12.53 -5.33
C GLY A 140 15.21 -13.32 -6.54
N LYS A 141 14.71 -14.52 -6.77
CA LYS A 141 15.03 -15.30 -7.97
C LYS A 141 14.20 -14.78 -9.15
N ILE A 142 14.87 -14.14 -10.10
CA ILE A 142 14.21 -13.51 -11.24
C ILE A 142 14.03 -14.50 -12.40
N ASP A 143 12.79 -14.52 -12.93
CA ASP A 143 12.41 -15.21 -14.16
C ASP A 143 11.41 -14.30 -14.90
N VAL A 144 11.91 -13.58 -15.90
CA VAL A 144 11.14 -12.57 -16.66
C VAL A 144 10.01 -13.23 -17.46
N ASP A 145 10.24 -14.41 -18.03
CA ASP A 145 9.22 -15.10 -18.83
C ASP A 145 8.07 -15.58 -17.94
N ALA A 146 8.39 -16.14 -16.78
CA ALA A 146 7.36 -16.52 -15.80
C ALA A 146 6.58 -15.31 -15.27
N ALA A 147 7.25 -14.18 -15.04
CA ALA A 147 6.59 -12.94 -14.63
C ALA A 147 5.67 -12.40 -15.74
N LEU A 148 6.11 -12.40 -17.00
CA LEU A 148 5.28 -11.99 -18.14
C LEU A 148 4.05 -12.87 -18.31
N GLU A 149 4.23 -14.18 -18.19
CA GLU A 149 3.12 -15.13 -18.24
C GLU A 149 2.11 -14.86 -17.12
N ALA A 150 2.58 -14.60 -15.88
CA ALA A 150 1.74 -14.28 -14.75
C ALA A 150 0.98 -12.96 -14.96
N ALA A 151 1.63 -11.90 -15.48
CA ALA A 151 0.99 -10.63 -15.80
C ALA A 151 -0.13 -10.79 -16.83
N ARG A 152 0.11 -11.58 -17.89
CA ARG A 152 -0.88 -11.86 -18.95
C ARG A 152 -2.04 -12.73 -18.50
N LYS A 153 -1.81 -13.63 -17.54
CA LYS A 153 -2.86 -14.51 -16.97
C LYS A 153 -3.76 -13.76 -15.97
N PHE A 154 -3.32 -12.62 -15.44
CA PHE A 154 -4.15 -11.84 -14.54
C PHE A 154 -5.37 -11.29 -15.30
N PRO A 155 -6.61 -11.56 -14.85
CA PRO A 155 -7.81 -11.19 -15.62
C PRO A 155 -8.11 -9.68 -15.61
N GLY A 156 -7.33 -8.88 -14.88
CA GLY A 156 -7.62 -7.48 -14.62
C GLY A 156 -8.74 -7.31 -13.58
N LEU A 157 -9.05 -6.06 -13.22
CA LEU A 157 -10.06 -5.79 -12.17
C LEU A 157 -11.47 -5.74 -12.74
N LYS A 158 -11.64 -5.60 -14.05
CA LYS A 158 -12.95 -5.50 -14.68
C LYS A 158 -13.77 -6.78 -14.45
N GLY A 159 -14.91 -6.62 -13.80
CA GLY A 159 -15.81 -7.75 -13.47
C GLY A 159 -15.48 -8.46 -12.17
N MET A 160 -14.43 -8.06 -11.44
CA MET A 160 -14.19 -8.54 -10.08
C MET A 160 -15.12 -7.85 -9.09
N ASP A 161 -15.77 -8.61 -8.22
CA ASP A 161 -16.51 -8.06 -7.06
C ASP A 161 -15.54 -7.82 -5.89
N LEU A 162 -14.77 -6.73 -5.98
CA LEU A 162 -13.81 -6.37 -4.94
C LEU A 162 -14.49 -5.83 -3.69
N ALA A 163 -15.68 -5.25 -3.79
CA ALA A 163 -16.43 -4.82 -2.63
C ALA A 163 -16.67 -6.00 -1.67
N LYS A 164 -17.04 -7.16 -2.20
CA LYS A 164 -17.20 -8.39 -1.41
C LYS A 164 -15.89 -8.86 -0.76
N VAL A 165 -14.76 -8.63 -1.42
CA VAL A 165 -13.43 -9.04 -0.90
C VAL A 165 -12.99 -8.15 0.27
N VAL A 166 -13.28 -6.85 0.23
CA VAL A 166 -12.83 -5.88 1.24
C VAL A 166 -13.85 -5.61 2.34
N SER A 167 -15.10 -6.09 2.20
CA SER A 167 -16.14 -5.96 3.23
C SER A 167 -15.75 -6.71 4.50
N THR A 168 -16.13 -6.15 5.65
CA THR A 168 -15.93 -6.86 6.93
C THR A 168 -16.74 -8.15 6.97
N ALA A 169 -16.16 -9.18 7.60
CA ALA A 169 -16.85 -10.44 7.85
C ALA A 169 -17.65 -10.41 9.18
N GLU A 170 -17.32 -9.49 10.07
CA GLU A 170 -17.89 -9.43 11.41
C GLU A 170 -18.27 -8.00 11.79
N ARG A 171 -19.33 -7.88 12.57
CA ARG A 171 -19.72 -6.61 13.16
C ARG A 171 -18.77 -6.21 14.28
N TYR A 172 -18.35 -4.95 14.33
CA TYR A 172 -17.52 -4.43 15.41
C TYR A 172 -17.88 -2.98 15.80
N PRO A 173 -17.68 -2.58 17.08
CA PRO A 173 -17.79 -1.19 17.50
C PRO A 173 -16.52 -0.40 17.16
N TRP A 174 -16.66 0.90 16.95
CA TRP A 174 -15.56 1.82 16.77
C TRP A 174 -15.74 3.07 17.63
N SER A 175 -14.72 3.41 18.43
CA SER A 175 -14.74 4.57 19.32
C SER A 175 -13.49 5.46 19.25
N GLU A 176 -12.45 5.01 18.53
CA GLU A 176 -11.21 5.73 18.36
C GLU A 176 -11.41 6.95 17.45
N GLY A 177 -11.07 8.16 17.94
CA GLY A 177 -11.09 9.41 17.17
C GLY A 177 -9.79 9.64 16.38
N GLU A 178 -9.60 10.86 15.87
CA GLU A 178 -8.39 11.23 15.14
C GLU A 178 -7.16 11.25 16.07
N LEU A 179 -5.97 11.15 15.49
CA LEU A 179 -4.71 11.19 16.22
C LEU A 179 -4.39 12.63 16.64
N ASP A 180 -4.32 12.87 17.94
CA ASP A 180 -3.75 14.09 18.51
C ASP A 180 -2.22 13.98 18.49
N LEU A 181 -1.58 14.72 17.59
CA LEU A 181 -0.13 14.67 17.40
C LEU A 181 0.66 15.20 18.61
N ASP A 182 0.11 16.14 19.36
CA ASP A 182 0.78 16.70 20.53
C ASP A 182 0.81 15.69 21.69
N LYS A 183 -0.24 14.90 21.82
CA LYS A 183 -0.35 13.83 22.83
C LYS A 183 0.13 12.48 22.32
N ASN A 184 0.34 12.33 21.02
CA ASN A 184 0.61 11.06 20.34
C ASN A 184 -0.40 9.95 20.74
N ALA A 185 -1.67 10.31 20.80
CA ALA A 185 -2.76 9.45 21.22
C ALA A 185 -4.05 9.74 20.45
N PHE A 186 -4.86 8.71 20.24
CA PHE A 186 -6.17 8.91 19.61
C PHE A 186 -7.16 9.59 20.55
N VAL A 187 -7.90 10.56 20.01
CA VAL A 187 -8.94 11.28 20.74
C VAL A 187 -10.07 10.34 21.14
N GLN A 188 -10.57 10.51 22.37
CA GLN A 188 -11.75 9.83 22.87
C GLN A 188 -12.86 10.87 23.09
N ALA A 189 -13.87 10.87 22.24
CA ALA A 189 -15.00 11.78 22.35
C ALA A 189 -16.18 11.12 23.10
N VAL A 190 -16.97 11.97 23.78
CA VAL A 190 -18.20 11.49 24.45
C VAL A 190 -19.27 11.24 23.37
N PRO A 191 -19.85 10.03 23.28
CA PRO A 191 -20.85 9.71 22.28
C PRO A 191 -22.13 10.53 22.46
N LYS A 192 -22.65 11.07 21.34
CA LYS A 192 -23.89 11.84 21.26
C LYS A 192 -24.88 11.23 20.27
N TYR A 193 -24.35 10.54 19.26
CA TYR A 193 -25.14 9.98 18.16
C TYR A 193 -24.80 8.50 17.98
N LYS A 194 -25.78 7.69 17.57
CA LYS A 194 -25.56 6.30 17.17
C LYS A 194 -25.55 6.20 15.67
N VAL A 195 -24.47 5.60 15.10
CA VAL A 195 -24.27 5.48 13.66
C VAL A 195 -23.97 4.03 13.31
N VAL A 196 -24.61 3.51 12.27
CA VAL A 196 -24.26 2.24 11.64
C VAL A 196 -23.54 2.54 10.34
N ALA A 197 -22.32 2.03 10.22
CA ALA A 197 -21.48 2.16 9.02
C ALA A 197 -21.41 0.81 8.29
N TYR A 198 -21.87 0.78 7.05
CA TYR A 198 -21.67 -0.39 6.18
C TYR A 198 -20.22 -0.39 5.66
N ASP A 199 -19.48 -1.46 5.92
CA ASP A 199 -18.09 -1.61 5.52
C ASP A 199 -17.98 -2.33 4.17
N PHE A 200 -17.76 -1.54 3.13
CA PHE A 200 -17.35 -2.01 1.80
C PHE A 200 -15.89 -1.64 1.50
N GLY A 201 -15.03 -1.76 2.50
CA GLY A 201 -13.64 -1.30 2.44
C GLY A 201 -13.48 0.10 3.04
N VAL A 202 -14.06 0.34 4.23
CA VAL A 202 -13.97 1.62 4.93
C VAL A 202 -12.56 1.86 5.45
N LYS A 203 -12.04 3.06 5.25
CA LYS A 203 -10.79 3.51 5.85
C LYS A 203 -11.01 3.87 7.33
N ARG A 204 -10.06 3.47 8.18
CA ARG A 204 -10.11 3.79 9.62
C ARG A 204 -10.27 5.28 9.89
N ASN A 205 -9.65 6.13 9.07
CA ASN A 205 -9.77 7.57 9.25
C ASN A 205 -11.21 8.09 9.09
N ILE A 206 -12.03 7.48 8.25
CA ILE A 206 -13.46 7.82 8.14
C ILE A 206 -14.18 7.51 9.47
N LEU A 207 -13.89 6.36 10.07
CA LEU A 207 -14.47 5.97 11.36
C LEU A 207 -13.96 6.87 12.49
N ARG A 208 -12.67 7.24 12.48
CA ARG A 208 -12.05 8.18 13.42
C ARG A 208 -12.72 9.54 13.37
N MET A 209 -12.92 10.08 12.19
CA MET A 209 -13.61 11.36 12.01
C MET A 209 -15.05 11.35 12.52
N LEU A 210 -15.78 10.24 12.38
CA LEU A 210 -17.11 10.08 12.95
C LEU A 210 -17.07 10.02 14.48
N ALA A 211 -16.17 9.20 15.04
CA ALA A 211 -16.05 9.03 16.47
C ALA A 211 -15.66 10.35 17.17
N GLU A 212 -14.72 11.11 16.63
CA GLU A 212 -14.32 12.42 17.16
C GLU A 212 -15.48 13.41 17.21
N ARG A 213 -16.41 13.33 16.27
CA ARG A 213 -17.63 14.16 16.24
C ARG A 213 -18.75 13.67 17.16
N GLY A 214 -18.43 12.71 18.03
CA GLY A 214 -19.34 12.15 19.02
C GLY A 214 -20.30 11.08 18.46
N CYS A 215 -19.89 10.36 17.43
CA CYS A 215 -20.62 9.21 16.94
C CYS A 215 -20.15 7.92 17.64
N GLU A 216 -21.08 7.18 18.24
CA GLU A 216 -20.90 5.78 18.62
C GLU A 216 -21.12 4.94 17.36
N VAL A 217 -20.02 4.49 16.73
CA VAL A 217 -20.10 3.83 15.44
C VAL A 217 -20.16 2.32 15.62
N THR A 218 -21.13 1.69 14.96
CA THR A 218 -21.16 0.24 14.76
C THR A 218 -20.90 -0.05 13.30
N VAL A 219 -19.82 -0.77 13.01
CA VAL A 219 -19.45 -1.19 11.65
C VAL A 219 -20.09 -2.55 11.37
N VAL A 220 -20.69 -2.71 10.19
CA VAL A 220 -21.38 -3.93 9.76
C VAL A 220 -21.07 -4.28 8.32
#